data_4585f24813169bc6f6bd7660f1ee2507
#
_entry.id   4585f24813169bc6f6bd7660f1ee2507
#
_cell.length_a   1.000
_cell.length_b   1.000
_cell.length_c   1.000
_cell.angle_alpha   90.00
_cell.angle_beta   90.00
_cell.angle_gamma   90.00
#
_symmetry.space_group_name_H-M   'P 1'
#
loop_
_entity.id
_entity.type
_entity.pdbx_description
1 polymer ?
#
loop_
_entity_poly.entity_id
_entity_poly.type
_entity_poly.pdbx_seq_one_letter_code
_entity_poly.pdbx_strand_id
1 'polypeptide(L)'
;LHRGEHFFADTGIYSCAGAPLFGPDGTCLGMIDVTGVQAPERPVFKHLVAQSARQIEYALLLARPHQLRLHLAWPAGWQVAGASPGAALLCLDAEGQVTGANATARQMLPALHALANCPLHSSDLFALPWANLFDMADHGQARTLPLWSGLRVQVRAECNQAGASASTRAPAALPPSAAAKPRSLKALETELIHQAVRDAGGRVAIAAKT
;
A
#
# COMPACT_ATOMS: atom_id res chain seq x y z
N LEU A 1 -12.05 15.30 -10.73
CA LEU A 1 -12.60 16.07 -11.86
C LEU A 1 -13.93 15.46 -12.29
N HIS A 2 -14.93 16.28 -12.47
CA HIS A 2 -16.27 15.85 -12.90
C HIS A 2 -16.78 16.75 -14.04
N ARG A 3 -17.14 16.12 -15.18
CA ARG A 3 -17.74 16.79 -16.35
C ARG A 3 -17.02 18.10 -16.73
N GLY A 4 -17.67 19.26 -16.49
CA GLY A 4 -17.16 20.59 -16.88
C GLY A 4 -15.88 21.06 -16.15
N GLU A 5 -15.38 20.29 -15.18
CA GLU A 5 -14.04 20.54 -14.57
C GLU A 5 -12.90 20.07 -15.46
N HIS A 6 -13.19 19.29 -16.51
CA HIS A 6 -12.19 18.87 -17.49
C HIS A 6 -11.85 20.02 -18.44
N PHE A 7 -10.57 20.10 -18.83
CA PHE A 7 -10.06 21.16 -19.71
C PHE A 7 -10.69 21.11 -21.12
N PHE A 8 -10.88 19.92 -21.67
CA PHE A 8 -11.48 19.74 -23.00
C PHE A 8 -12.98 19.44 -22.92
N ALA A 9 -13.78 20.09 -23.76
CA ALA A 9 -15.23 19.92 -23.81
C ALA A 9 -15.63 18.46 -24.09
N ASP A 10 -14.89 17.77 -24.95
CA ASP A 10 -15.15 16.37 -25.34
C ASP A 10 -14.96 15.39 -24.17
N THR A 11 -14.24 15.80 -23.13
CA THR A 11 -14.02 15.00 -21.91
C THR A 11 -15.10 15.22 -20.85
N GLY A 12 -16.07 16.07 -21.11
CA GLY A 12 -17.19 16.37 -20.21
C GLY A 12 -18.13 15.18 -19.92
N ILE A 13 -17.97 14.06 -20.61
CA ILE A 13 -18.68 12.80 -20.33
C ILE A 13 -18.04 11.99 -19.20
N TYR A 14 -16.80 12.35 -18.77
CA TYR A 14 -16.05 11.60 -17.78
C TYR A 14 -16.20 12.17 -16.36
N SER A 15 -16.14 11.27 -15.39
CA SER A 15 -15.99 11.57 -13.97
C SER A 15 -14.78 10.79 -13.47
N CYS A 16 -13.73 11.48 -13.07
CA CYS A 16 -12.43 10.90 -12.70
C CYS A 16 -12.11 11.15 -11.23
N ALA A 17 -11.58 10.14 -10.56
CA ALA A 17 -11.00 10.26 -9.23
C ALA A 17 -9.61 9.63 -9.25
N GLY A 18 -8.58 10.43 -8.99
CA GLY A 18 -7.18 9.98 -8.99
C GLY A 18 -6.53 10.17 -7.63
N ALA A 19 -5.53 9.33 -7.32
CA ALA A 19 -4.64 9.49 -6.18
C ALA A 19 -3.20 9.16 -6.59
N PRO A 20 -2.21 9.93 -6.12
CA PRO A 20 -0.80 9.63 -6.37
C PRO A 20 -0.40 8.35 -5.64
N LEU A 21 0.60 7.65 -6.20
CA LEU A 21 1.26 6.49 -5.60
C LEU A 21 2.70 6.88 -5.27
N PHE A 22 3.09 6.69 -4.02
CA PHE A 22 4.45 6.95 -3.57
C PHE A 22 5.20 5.65 -3.27
N GLY A 23 6.47 5.63 -3.63
CA GLY A 23 7.39 4.58 -3.25
C GLY A 23 7.74 4.61 -1.76
N PRO A 24 8.39 3.54 -1.26
CA PRO A 24 8.85 3.46 0.12
C PRO A 24 9.82 4.57 0.54
N ASP A 25 10.54 5.15 -0.42
CA ASP A 25 11.43 6.31 -0.24
C ASP A 25 10.70 7.66 -0.33
N GLY A 26 9.43 7.67 -0.73
CA GLY A 26 8.64 8.89 -0.91
C GLY A 26 8.67 9.46 -2.31
N THR A 27 9.36 8.83 -3.27
CA THR A 27 9.30 9.23 -4.68
C THR A 27 7.92 8.94 -5.25
N CYS A 28 7.40 9.84 -6.09
CA CYS A 28 6.15 9.61 -6.80
C CYS A 28 6.39 8.59 -7.92
N LEU A 29 5.75 7.43 -7.82
CA LEU A 29 5.83 6.36 -8.81
C LEU A 29 4.83 6.52 -9.95
N GLY A 30 3.75 7.26 -9.71
CA GLY A 30 2.65 7.44 -10.66
C GLY A 30 1.36 7.79 -9.95
N MET A 31 0.24 7.42 -10.57
CA MET A 31 -1.08 7.62 -9.98
C MET A 31 -1.99 6.44 -10.29
N ILE A 32 -2.96 6.21 -9.42
CA ILE A 32 -4.12 5.36 -9.69
C ILE A 32 -5.31 6.25 -10.01
N ASP A 33 -6.05 5.92 -11.05
CA ASP A 33 -7.24 6.65 -11.48
C ASP A 33 -8.42 5.71 -11.68
N VAL A 34 -9.60 6.22 -11.35
CA VAL A 34 -10.89 5.57 -11.64
C VAL A 34 -11.71 6.54 -12.46
N THR A 35 -12.02 6.13 -13.69
CA THR A 35 -12.81 6.94 -14.64
C THR A 35 -14.18 6.30 -14.88
N GLY A 36 -15.24 7.05 -14.65
CA GLY A 36 -16.60 6.71 -15.02
C GLY A 36 -17.04 7.45 -16.26
N VAL A 37 -17.69 6.75 -17.20
CA VAL A 37 -18.27 7.36 -18.41
C VAL A 37 -19.74 7.63 -18.15
N GLN A 38 -20.19 8.90 -18.36
CA GLN A 38 -21.56 9.36 -18.08
C GLN A 38 -22.04 9.00 -16.66
N ALA A 39 -21.11 8.77 -15.74
CA ALA A 39 -21.41 8.42 -14.37
C ALA A 39 -21.74 9.67 -13.54
N PRO A 40 -22.68 9.57 -12.57
CA PRO A 40 -22.89 10.64 -11.61
C PRO A 40 -21.65 10.82 -10.74
N GLU A 41 -21.41 12.04 -10.27
CA GLU A 41 -20.36 12.29 -9.28
C GLU A 41 -20.66 11.49 -8.01
N ARG A 42 -19.67 10.72 -7.56
CA ARG A 42 -19.75 9.96 -6.30
C ARG A 42 -18.54 10.29 -5.43
N PRO A 43 -18.69 11.10 -4.41
CA PRO A 43 -17.59 11.46 -3.50
C PRO A 43 -16.87 10.25 -2.91
N VAL A 44 -17.57 9.11 -2.77
CA VAL A 44 -16.99 7.85 -2.28
C VAL A 44 -15.83 7.37 -3.14
N PHE A 45 -15.79 7.67 -4.45
CA PHE A 45 -14.68 7.25 -5.31
C PHE A 45 -13.36 7.91 -4.93
N LYS A 46 -13.37 9.15 -4.46
CA LYS A 46 -12.15 9.82 -3.95
C LYS A 46 -11.56 9.06 -2.78
N HIS A 47 -12.41 8.60 -1.86
CA HIS A 47 -11.97 7.81 -0.71
C HIS A 47 -11.49 6.42 -1.12
N LEU A 48 -12.19 5.76 -2.03
CA LEU A 48 -11.84 4.44 -2.53
C LEU A 48 -10.46 4.46 -3.21
N VAL A 49 -10.23 5.41 -4.11
CA VAL A 49 -8.96 5.55 -4.83
C VAL A 49 -7.82 5.86 -3.86
N ALA A 50 -8.03 6.80 -2.93
CA ALA A 50 -7.03 7.13 -1.91
C ALA A 50 -6.73 5.94 -0.97
N GLN A 51 -7.73 5.14 -0.63
CA GLN A 51 -7.54 3.93 0.17
C GLN A 51 -6.77 2.86 -0.62
N SER A 52 -7.12 2.66 -1.90
CA SER A 52 -6.42 1.73 -2.78
C SER A 52 -4.96 2.13 -2.96
N ALA A 53 -4.67 3.42 -3.15
CA ALA A 53 -3.30 3.93 -3.23
C ALA A 53 -2.51 3.59 -1.95
N ARG A 54 -3.07 3.85 -0.77
CA ARG A 54 -2.43 3.50 0.51
C ARG A 54 -2.19 2.00 0.69
N GLN A 55 -3.09 1.15 0.21
CA GLN A 55 -2.91 -0.30 0.26
C GLN A 55 -1.77 -0.75 -0.65
N ILE A 56 -1.67 -0.18 -1.85
CA ILE A 56 -0.57 -0.47 -2.78
C ILE A 56 0.77 0.01 -2.19
N GLU A 57 0.84 1.24 -1.68
CA GLU A 57 2.04 1.77 -1.02
C GLU A 57 2.48 0.89 0.18
N TYR A 58 1.52 0.44 0.99
CA TYR A 58 1.79 -0.47 2.10
C TYR A 58 2.36 -1.81 1.61
N ALA A 59 1.80 -2.38 0.55
CA ALA A 59 2.30 -3.63 -0.03
C ALA A 59 3.71 -3.44 -0.63
N LEU A 60 3.97 -2.32 -1.32
CA LEU A 60 5.29 -1.99 -1.85
C LEU A 60 6.34 -1.83 -0.75
N LEU A 61 5.96 -1.20 0.37
CA LEU A 61 6.84 -1.04 1.52
C LEU A 61 7.21 -2.40 2.13
N LEU A 62 6.24 -3.28 2.33
CA LEU A 62 6.47 -4.62 2.89
C LEU A 62 7.23 -5.56 1.95
N ALA A 63 7.18 -5.32 0.64
CA ALA A 63 7.93 -6.09 -0.34
C ALA A 63 9.44 -5.77 -0.33
N ARG A 64 9.86 -4.63 0.23
CA ARG A 64 11.29 -4.32 0.40
C ARG A 64 11.91 -5.17 1.50
N PRO A 65 13.19 -5.57 1.36
CA PRO A 65 13.91 -6.23 2.45
C PRO A 65 13.96 -5.32 3.69
N HIS A 66 13.58 -5.87 4.83
CA HIS A 66 13.64 -5.20 6.13
C HIS A 66 13.72 -6.23 7.26
N GLN A 67 14.29 -5.85 8.38
CA GLN A 67 14.39 -6.69 9.58
C GLN A 67 13.37 -6.28 10.65
N LEU A 68 13.06 -4.99 10.73
CA LEU A 68 12.20 -4.44 11.75
C LEU A 68 11.11 -3.55 11.12
N ARG A 69 9.88 -3.71 11.57
CA ARG A 69 8.74 -2.85 11.28
C ARG A 69 8.37 -2.06 12.53
N LEU A 70 8.25 -0.75 12.38
CA LEU A 70 7.82 0.15 13.43
C LEU A 70 6.45 0.75 13.06
N HIS A 71 5.44 0.38 13.80
CA HIS A 71 4.14 1.02 13.73
C HIS A 71 4.16 2.26 14.64
N LEU A 72 3.80 3.41 14.09
CA LEU A 72 3.87 4.69 14.79
C LEU A 72 2.46 5.25 15.01
N ALA A 73 2.25 5.87 16.17
CA ALA A 73 1.03 6.62 16.45
C ALA A 73 1.32 7.78 17.44
N TRP A 74 0.50 8.82 17.39
CA TRP A 74 0.52 9.81 18.46
C TRP A 74 -0.04 9.20 19.74
N PRO A 75 0.39 9.63 20.94
CA PRO A 75 0.03 8.99 22.21
C PRO A 75 -1.48 8.79 22.44
N ALA A 76 -2.31 9.70 21.91
CA ALA A 76 -3.79 9.59 22.01
C ALA A 76 -4.41 8.72 20.90
N GLY A 77 -3.64 8.29 19.89
CA GLY A 77 -4.15 7.65 18.66
C GLY A 77 -3.96 6.15 18.58
N TRP A 78 -3.26 5.52 19.53
CA TRP A 78 -2.87 4.11 19.41
C TRP A 78 -4.05 3.13 19.32
N GLN A 79 -5.14 3.41 20.03
CA GLN A 79 -6.33 2.55 20.02
C GLN A 79 -7.04 2.51 18.66
N VAL A 80 -6.83 3.54 17.83
CA VAL A 80 -7.43 3.68 16.50
C VAL A 80 -6.48 3.22 15.39
N ALA A 81 -5.17 3.30 15.64
CA ALA A 81 -4.16 3.16 14.59
C ALA A 81 -3.75 1.72 14.27
N GLY A 82 -4.06 0.72 15.07
CA GLY A 82 -3.78 -0.71 14.84
C GLY A 82 -2.89 -1.04 13.62
N ALA A 83 -2.62 -2.26 13.33
CA ALA A 83 -1.88 -2.70 12.13
C ALA A 83 -2.76 -2.61 10.86
N SER A 84 -3.24 -1.40 10.52
CA SER A 84 -4.03 -1.16 9.31
C SER A 84 -3.16 -0.52 8.21
N PRO A 85 -3.49 -0.70 6.93
CA PRO A 85 -2.76 -0.08 5.81
C PRO A 85 -2.67 1.46 5.87
N GLY A 86 -3.53 2.09 6.67
CA GLY A 86 -3.53 3.53 6.91
C GLY A 86 -2.69 3.98 8.11
N ALA A 87 -2.21 3.06 8.94
CA ALA A 87 -1.34 3.37 10.09
C ALA A 87 0.05 3.80 9.60
N ALA A 88 0.74 4.62 10.41
CA ALA A 88 2.10 5.02 10.09
C ALA A 88 3.05 3.83 10.24
N LEU A 89 3.79 3.52 9.19
CA LEU A 89 4.72 2.40 9.12
C LEU A 89 6.09 2.85 8.63
N LEU A 90 7.12 2.44 9.37
CA LEU A 90 8.53 2.65 9.09
C LEU A 90 9.22 1.28 9.10
N CYS A 91 10.06 1.01 8.10
CA CYS A 91 10.84 -0.22 8.01
C CYS A 91 12.33 0.06 8.15
N LEU A 92 13.04 -0.80 8.88
CA LEU A 92 14.48 -0.72 9.12
C LEU A 92 15.16 -2.01 8.67
N ASP A 93 16.44 -1.90 8.27
CA ASP A 93 17.32 -3.06 8.12
C ASP A 93 17.94 -3.48 9.46
N ALA A 94 18.89 -4.44 9.40
CA ALA A 94 19.58 -4.97 10.59
C ALA A 94 20.49 -3.96 11.27
N GLU A 95 20.96 -2.97 10.54
CA GLU A 95 21.87 -1.91 10.99
C GLU A 95 21.12 -0.68 11.50
N GLY A 96 19.78 -0.68 11.45
CA GLY A 96 18.93 0.44 11.88
C GLY A 96 18.76 1.53 10.83
N GLN A 97 19.16 1.29 9.57
CA GLN A 97 18.89 2.21 8.45
C GLN A 97 17.43 2.13 8.04
N VAL A 98 16.86 3.25 7.65
CA VAL A 98 15.49 3.32 7.15
C VAL A 98 15.45 2.78 5.73
N THR A 99 14.81 1.64 5.53
CA THR A 99 14.59 1.04 4.21
C THR A 99 13.36 1.58 3.51
N GLY A 100 12.43 2.15 4.26
CA GLY A 100 11.25 2.81 3.71
C GLY A 100 10.23 3.24 4.76
N ALA A 101 9.33 4.13 4.34
CA ALA A 101 8.24 4.64 5.15
C ALA A 101 6.99 4.90 4.30
N ASN A 102 5.80 4.71 4.85
CA ASN A 102 4.58 5.09 4.16
C ASN A 102 4.26 6.59 4.29
N ALA A 103 3.30 7.08 3.54
CA ALA A 103 2.92 8.49 3.54
C ALA A 103 2.52 9.00 4.93
N THR A 104 1.81 8.18 5.73
CA THR A 104 1.40 8.54 7.09
C THR A 104 2.59 8.71 8.02
N ALA A 105 3.60 7.82 7.94
CA ALA A 105 4.82 7.97 8.73
C ALA A 105 5.61 9.23 8.33
N ARG A 106 5.69 9.55 7.03
CA ARG A 106 6.33 10.79 6.55
C ARG A 106 5.63 12.05 7.05
N GLN A 107 4.30 12.04 7.14
CA GLN A 107 3.55 13.16 7.72
C GLN A 107 3.81 13.31 9.22
N MET A 108 3.98 12.20 9.94
CA MET A 108 4.30 12.23 11.38
C MET A 108 5.75 12.66 11.66
N LEU A 109 6.68 12.23 10.82
CA LEU A 109 8.11 12.45 10.97
C LEU A 109 8.67 13.16 9.72
N PRO A 110 8.67 14.49 9.67
CA PRO A 110 9.11 15.24 8.49
C PRO A 110 10.54 14.94 8.03
N ALA A 111 11.43 14.51 8.94
CA ALA A 111 12.78 14.08 8.59
C ALA A 111 12.80 12.93 7.55
N LEU A 112 11.74 12.11 7.49
CA LEU A 112 11.60 11.04 6.50
C LEU A 112 11.46 11.54 5.04
N HIS A 113 11.18 12.82 4.82
CA HIS A 113 11.19 13.39 3.47
C HIS A 113 12.58 13.43 2.85
N ALA A 114 13.64 13.41 3.67
CA ALA A 114 15.01 13.33 3.19
C ALA A 114 15.37 11.96 2.60
N LEU A 115 14.59 10.90 2.89
CA LEU A 115 14.88 9.51 2.51
C LEU A 115 15.00 9.31 0.99
N ALA A 116 14.32 10.12 0.18
CA ALA A 116 14.43 10.09 -1.28
C ALA A 116 15.81 10.52 -1.79
N ASN A 117 16.56 11.31 -1.01
CA ASN A 117 17.81 11.94 -1.44
C ASN A 117 19.04 11.45 -0.68
N CYS A 118 18.87 10.96 0.55
CA CYS A 118 19.98 10.47 1.37
C CYS A 118 19.53 9.32 2.29
N PRO A 119 20.43 8.37 2.59
CA PRO A 119 20.20 7.37 3.61
C PRO A 119 19.88 8.05 4.94
N LEU A 120 18.92 7.50 5.68
CA LEU A 120 18.49 7.99 6.98
C LEU A 120 18.59 6.86 8.00
N HIS A 121 19.22 7.13 9.13
CA HIS A 121 19.33 6.16 10.21
C HIS A 121 18.25 6.42 11.27
N SER A 122 17.78 5.36 11.94
CA SER A 122 16.76 5.49 12.98
C SER A 122 17.21 6.35 14.17
N SER A 123 18.52 6.44 14.45
CA SER A 123 19.07 7.36 15.46
C SER A 123 18.94 8.84 15.08
N ASP A 124 18.69 9.16 13.82
CA ASP A 124 18.41 10.55 13.39
C ASP A 124 16.95 10.95 13.68
N LEU A 125 16.10 9.95 13.89
CA LEU A 125 14.66 10.15 14.17
C LEU A 125 14.38 10.10 15.67
N PHE A 126 14.88 9.07 16.34
CA PHE A 126 14.57 8.77 17.73
C PHE A 126 15.75 9.11 18.64
N ALA A 127 15.47 9.79 19.76
CA ALA A 127 16.46 10.15 20.76
C ALA A 127 16.77 8.97 21.70
N LEU A 128 17.14 7.81 21.12
CA LEU A 128 17.53 6.60 21.83
C LEU A 128 18.45 5.74 20.94
N PRO A 129 19.27 4.85 21.52
CA PRO A 129 20.06 3.89 20.76
C PRO A 129 19.15 3.01 19.88
N TRP A 130 19.51 2.86 18.61
CA TRP A 130 18.69 2.12 17.64
C TRP A 130 18.49 0.64 18.03
N ALA A 131 19.48 0.03 18.71
CA ALA A 131 19.39 -1.35 19.20
C ALA A 131 18.16 -1.57 20.11
N ASN A 132 17.76 -0.56 20.88
CA ASN A 132 16.58 -0.63 21.75
C ASN A 132 15.28 -0.82 20.97
N LEU A 133 15.24 -0.44 19.68
CA LEU A 133 14.08 -0.67 18.81
C LEU A 133 13.91 -2.16 18.50
N PHE A 134 15.01 -2.90 18.37
CA PHE A 134 15.00 -4.36 18.19
C PHE A 134 14.60 -5.07 19.47
N ASP A 135 15.12 -4.64 20.62
CA ASP A 135 14.75 -5.20 21.93
C ASP A 135 13.24 -5.04 22.22
N MET A 136 12.65 -3.97 21.69
CA MET A 136 11.19 -3.74 21.83
C MET A 136 10.35 -4.75 21.05
N ALA A 137 10.86 -5.28 19.95
CA ALA A 137 10.12 -6.22 19.11
C ALA A 137 9.88 -7.56 19.84
N ASP A 138 10.80 -7.97 20.68
CA ASP A 138 10.68 -9.20 21.48
C ASP A 138 9.54 -9.13 22.50
N HIS A 139 9.19 -7.92 22.92
CA HIS A 139 8.13 -7.69 23.90
C HIS A 139 6.75 -7.43 23.29
N GLY A 140 6.68 -7.09 22.00
CA GLY A 140 5.44 -6.87 21.26
C GLY A 140 4.53 -5.73 21.77
N GLN A 141 4.97 -4.98 22.78
CA GLN A 141 4.20 -3.90 23.41
C GLN A 141 4.54 -2.55 22.78
N ALA A 142 3.53 -1.68 22.68
CA ALA A 142 3.77 -0.31 22.28
C ALA A 142 4.45 0.47 23.41
N ARG A 143 5.49 1.24 23.08
CA ARG A 143 6.22 2.12 23.99
C ARG A 143 6.22 3.55 23.47
N THR A 144 6.27 4.51 24.39
CA THR A 144 6.41 5.92 24.04
C THR A 144 7.86 6.29 23.93
N LEU A 145 8.30 6.68 22.73
CA LEU A 145 9.68 7.04 22.42
C LEU A 145 9.84 8.54 22.21
N PRO A 146 10.96 9.14 22.67
CA PRO A 146 11.29 10.52 22.39
C PRO A 146 11.85 10.68 20.98
N LEU A 147 11.46 11.76 20.32
CA LEU A 147 12.01 12.24 19.07
C LEU A 147 12.99 13.39 19.34
N TRP A 148 13.96 13.59 18.45
CA TRP A 148 14.87 14.75 18.55
C TRP A 148 14.14 16.11 18.46
N SER A 149 12.94 16.14 17.94
CA SER A 149 12.07 17.34 17.95
C SER A 149 11.50 17.68 19.33
N GLY A 150 11.74 16.86 20.36
CA GLY A 150 11.13 16.99 21.69
C GLY A 150 9.74 16.39 21.81
N LEU A 151 9.12 15.99 20.71
CA LEU A 151 7.85 15.28 20.70
C LEU A 151 8.02 13.83 21.15
N ARG A 152 6.93 13.19 21.51
CA ARG A 152 6.88 11.76 21.85
C ARG A 152 5.93 11.04 20.91
N VAL A 153 6.33 9.86 20.47
CA VAL A 153 5.54 9.00 19.59
C VAL A 153 5.39 7.62 20.24
N GLN A 154 4.22 7.03 20.12
CA GLN A 154 4.04 5.61 20.46
C GLN A 154 4.54 4.76 19.32
N VAL A 155 5.36 3.77 19.66
CA VAL A 155 5.98 2.85 18.69
C VAL A 155 5.74 1.43 19.15
N ARG A 156 5.26 0.61 18.22
CA ARG A 156 5.25 -0.85 18.35
C ARG A 156 6.18 -1.42 17.30
N ALA A 157 7.18 -2.18 17.79
CA ALA A 157 8.16 -2.84 16.96
C ALA A 157 7.74 -4.29 16.68
N GLU A 158 7.97 -4.76 15.45
CA GLU A 158 7.74 -6.14 15.03
C GLU A 158 8.91 -6.60 14.17
N CYS A 159 9.62 -7.66 14.60
CA CYS A 159 10.65 -8.28 13.76
C CYS A 159 10.01 -8.96 12.54
N ASN A 160 10.65 -8.79 11.39
CA ASN A 160 10.28 -9.54 10.19
C ASN A 160 10.85 -10.97 10.30
N GLN A 161 10.03 -11.92 10.70
CA GLN A 161 10.43 -13.34 10.84
C GLN A 161 10.69 -14.04 9.50
N ALA A 162 10.53 -13.37 8.36
CA ALA A 162 10.76 -13.97 7.05
C ALA A 162 12.23 -14.38 6.80
N GLY A 163 13.19 -13.88 7.61
CA GLY A 163 14.59 -14.31 7.57
C GLY A 163 14.92 -15.54 8.41
N ALA A 164 14.09 -15.86 9.43
CA ALA A 164 14.36 -16.96 10.37
C ALA A 164 13.56 -18.23 10.09
N SER A 165 12.59 -18.20 9.19
CA SER A 165 11.67 -19.30 8.90
C SER A 165 11.59 -19.65 7.41
N ALA A 166 12.68 -19.51 6.67
CA ALA A 166 12.83 -20.18 5.37
C ALA A 166 13.11 -21.69 5.53
N SER A 167 13.06 -22.21 6.78
CA SER A 167 13.07 -23.65 7.06
C SER A 167 11.76 -24.00 7.74
N THR A 168 10.92 -24.75 6.99
CA THR A 168 9.73 -25.47 7.46
C THR A 168 8.49 -24.70 7.89
N ARG A 169 7.84 -23.97 6.94
CA ARG A 169 6.39 -24.12 6.79
C ARG A 169 6.02 -23.74 5.35
N ALA A 170 6.01 -24.73 4.48
CA ALA A 170 5.24 -24.64 3.25
C ALA A 170 3.81 -24.21 3.64
N PRO A 171 3.23 -23.16 3.03
CA PRO A 171 1.80 -22.93 3.16
C PRO A 171 1.14 -24.24 2.75
N ALA A 172 0.20 -24.72 3.57
CA ALA A 172 -0.60 -25.87 3.22
C ALA A 172 -1.07 -25.67 1.79
N ALA A 173 -0.61 -26.53 0.90
CA ALA A 173 -0.92 -26.47 -0.51
C ALA A 173 -2.45 -26.48 -0.62
N LEU A 174 -3.00 -25.35 -1.06
CA LEU A 174 -4.26 -25.39 -1.78
C LEU A 174 -4.03 -26.40 -2.90
N PRO A 175 -5.00 -27.31 -3.17
CA PRO A 175 -4.85 -28.31 -4.21
C PRO A 175 -4.44 -27.60 -5.49
N PRO A 176 -3.51 -28.16 -6.28
CA PRO A 176 -2.99 -27.48 -7.47
C PRO A 176 -4.15 -27.22 -8.42
N SER A 177 -4.64 -25.99 -8.41
CA SER A 177 -5.37 -25.46 -9.55
C SER A 177 -4.37 -25.47 -10.69
N ALA A 178 -4.65 -26.29 -11.68
CA ALA A 178 -3.79 -26.54 -12.82
C ALA A 178 -3.11 -25.25 -13.27
N ALA A 179 -1.79 -25.30 -13.38
CA ALA A 179 -0.94 -24.19 -13.81
C ALA A 179 -1.48 -23.62 -15.13
N ALA A 180 -2.29 -22.57 -15.02
CA ALA A 180 -2.73 -21.81 -16.16
C ALA A 180 -1.51 -21.00 -16.62
N LYS A 181 -0.95 -21.38 -17.77
CA LYS A 181 -0.01 -20.54 -18.51
C LYS A 181 -0.55 -19.11 -18.57
N PRO A 182 0.29 -18.06 -18.52
CA PRO A 182 -0.18 -16.68 -18.64
C PRO A 182 -0.96 -16.55 -19.94
N ARG A 183 -2.29 -16.50 -19.81
CA ARG A 183 -3.20 -16.32 -20.96
C ARG A 183 -3.08 -14.88 -21.40
N SER A 184 -2.82 -14.65 -22.69
CA SER A 184 -2.84 -13.30 -23.23
C SER A 184 -4.26 -12.72 -23.05
N LEU A 185 -4.37 -11.41 -22.84
CA LEU A 185 -5.66 -10.69 -22.72
C LEU A 185 -6.60 -11.08 -23.88
N LYS A 186 -6.06 -11.20 -25.08
CA LYS A 186 -6.77 -11.61 -26.29
C LYS A 186 -7.35 -13.03 -26.21
N ALA A 187 -6.65 -13.95 -25.52
CA ALA A 187 -7.13 -15.31 -25.34
C ALA A 187 -8.29 -15.37 -24.32
N LEU A 188 -8.23 -14.54 -23.27
CA LEU A 188 -9.31 -14.41 -22.29
C LEU A 188 -10.56 -13.77 -22.92
N GLU A 189 -10.37 -12.73 -23.71
CA GLU A 189 -11.44 -12.06 -24.43
C GLU A 189 -12.17 -13.04 -25.39
N THR A 190 -11.40 -13.81 -26.16
CA THR A 190 -11.94 -14.84 -27.06
C THR A 190 -12.73 -15.91 -26.29
N GLU A 191 -12.24 -16.34 -25.12
CA GLU A 191 -12.92 -17.35 -24.31
C GLU A 191 -14.22 -16.82 -23.71
N LEU A 192 -14.25 -15.55 -23.27
CA LEU A 192 -15.46 -14.90 -22.76
C LEU A 192 -16.51 -14.74 -23.88
N ILE A 193 -16.12 -14.36 -25.10
CA ILE A 193 -17.00 -14.28 -26.25
C ILE A 193 -17.58 -15.66 -26.58
N HIS A 194 -16.76 -16.72 -26.60
CA HIS A 194 -17.23 -18.07 -26.86
C HIS A 194 -18.18 -18.56 -25.76
N GLN A 195 -17.98 -18.15 -24.51
CA GLN A 195 -18.85 -18.51 -23.40
C GLN A 195 -20.20 -17.78 -23.53
N ALA A 196 -20.21 -16.48 -23.80
CA ALA A 196 -21.43 -15.70 -24.00
C ALA A 196 -22.28 -16.23 -25.19
N VAL A 197 -21.63 -16.66 -26.26
CA VAL A 197 -22.32 -17.27 -27.42
C VAL A 197 -22.92 -18.63 -27.06
N ARG A 198 -22.23 -19.46 -26.27
CA ARG A 198 -22.77 -20.74 -25.78
C ARG A 198 -23.96 -20.54 -24.86
N ASP A 199 -23.87 -19.60 -23.92
CA ASP A 199 -24.93 -19.28 -22.96
C ASP A 199 -26.18 -18.71 -23.65
N ALA A 200 -25.97 -18.00 -24.79
CA ALA A 200 -27.04 -17.52 -25.67
C ALA A 200 -27.56 -18.58 -26.67
N GLY A 201 -27.21 -19.87 -26.48
CA GLY A 201 -27.66 -20.96 -27.36
C GLY A 201 -27.21 -20.82 -28.81
N GLY A 202 -26.02 -20.25 -29.06
CA GLY A 202 -25.45 -20.05 -30.38
C GLY A 202 -25.97 -18.81 -31.11
N ARG A 203 -26.81 -18.00 -30.50
CA ARG A 203 -27.38 -16.81 -31.11
C ARG A 203 -26.52 -15.58 -30.83
N VAL A 204 -25.60 -15.30 -31.75
CA VAL A 204 -24.64 -14.17 -31.64
C VAL A 204 -25.34 -12.82 -31.40
N ALA A 205 -26.51 -12.59 -32.02
CA ALA A 205 -27.27 -11.34 -31.85
C ALA A 205 -27.86 -11.18 -30.42
N ILE A 206 -28.01 -12.25 -29.65
CA ILE A 206 -28.45 -12.20 -28.24
C ILE A 206 -27.23 -12.03 -27.34
N ALA A 207 -26.13 -12.74 -27.61
CA ALA A 207 -24.88 -12.61 -26.87
C ALA A 207 -24.27 -11.20 -26.93
N ALA A 208 -24.49 -10.46 -28.03
CA ALA A 208 -24.00 -9.08 -28.19
C ALA A 208 -24.82 -8.02 -27.43
N LYS A 209 -25.92 -8.39 -26.79
CA LYS A 209 -26.79 -7.46 -26.01
C LYS A 209 -26.65 -7.66 -24.50
N THR A 210 -25.88 -8.66 -24.07
CA THR A 210 -25.58 -8.95 -22.67
C THR A 210 -24.24 -8.33 -22.28
#